data_2a00c2bfff14131fa312aa3c731f597e
#
_entry.id   2a00c2bfff14131fa312aa3c731f597e
#
_cell.length_a   1.000
_cell.length_b   1.000
_cell.length_c   1.000
_cell.angle_alpha   90.00
_cell.angle_beta   90.00
_cell.angle_gamma   90.00
#
_symmetry.space_group_name_H-M   'P 1'
#
loop_
_entity.id
_entity.type
_entity.pdbx_description
1 polymer ?
#
loop_
_entity_poly.entity_id
_entity_poly.type
_entity_poly.pdbx_seq_one_letter_code
_entity_poly.pdbx_strand_id
1 'polypeptide(L)'
;MLVSSLLVLATFSAQAAEITDVIDDVSSIDYLTGETKVVTSHPDITVDNLDIIKATFTQQGTQATLNLQVKGNIENRGKIIDPYSIDPLNFIEAVEYGFQLTTSGEDYIISYSNQTGSLDNGIEQKNLTSSDFSVVGDTLSIYFVLVSADETYEDLSVTSTFIKANFSSIESEGLVYLSDVAPNPPLEIIEAYAPNIGSVAENIQFNATIQPLTGQPPYTYRWDFGDQGTSSLLNPTHAYTKAGEYTYTFTVIDQGGATASETGTITISSEGGGSNGGSLSNQMLLFLAVLIIIIVIGVLVIVWIIRR
;
A
#
# COMPACT_ATOMS: atom_id res chain seq x y z
N MET A 1 -8.21 -63.75 20.68
CA MET A 1 -8.16 -62.93 19.47
C MET A 1 -8.05 -61.47 19.96
N LEU A 2 -6.81 -61.01 20.11
CA LEU A 2 -6.50 -59.65 20.55
C LEU A 2 -6.54 -58.75 19.31
N VAL A 3 -7.52 -57.83 19.26
CA VAL A 3 -7.55 -56.76 18.26
C VAL A 3 -6.66 -55.64 18.83
N SER A 4 -5.43 -55.56 18.28
CA SER A 4 -4.59 -54.43 18.56
C SER A 4 -5.10 -53.26 17.71
N SER A 5 -5.76 -52.29 18.35
CA SER A 5 -6.03 -50.98 17.73
C SER A 5 -4.72 -50.27 17.49
N LEU A 6 -4.32 -50.19 16.21
CA LEU A 6 -3.21 -49.37 15.81
C LEU A 6 -3.65 -47.91 15.90
N LEU A 7 -3.21 -47.22 16.96
CA LEU A 7 -3.37 -45.79 17.10
C LEU A 7 -2.42 -45.14 16.09
N VAL A 8 -2.94 -44.76 14.94
CA VAL A 8 -2.19 -43.89 14.01
C VAL A 8 -2.15 -42.51 14.63
N LEU A 9 -1.07 -42.19 15.31
CA LEU A 9 -0.74 -40.80 15.68
C LEU A 9 -0.44 -40.08 14.36
N ALA A 10 -1.40 -39.32 13.84
CA ALA A 10 -1.13 -38.35 12.82
C ALA A 10 -0.17 -37.30 13.44
N THR A 11 1.08 -37.35 13.04
CA THR A 11 2.06 -36.30 13.36
C THR A 11 1.75 -35.12 12.44
N PHE A 12 0.93 -34.19 12.91
CA PHE A 12 0.82 -32.90 12.22
C PHE A 12 2.18 -32.21 12.30
N SER A 13 2.78 -31.89 11.17
CA SER A 13 3.98 -31.08 11.13
C SER A 13 3.63 -29.68 11.59
N ALA A 14 4.35 -29.17 12.60
CA ALA A 14 4.27 -27.75 12.93
C ALA A 14 4.89 -26.96 11.75
N GLN A 15 4.17 -25.99 11.24
CA GLN A 15 4.66 -25.08 10.21
C GLN A 15 4.85 -23.69 10.83
N ALA A 16 5.93 -23.01 10.44
CA ALA A 16 6.22 -21.65 10.87
C ALA A 16 6.81 -20.87 9.70
N ALA A 17 6.42 -19.62 9.59
CA ALA A 17 6.99 -18.65 8.67
C ALA A 17 7.24 -17.34 9.42
N GLU A 18 8.24 -16.59 8.98
CA GLU A 18 8.57 -15.26 9.49
C GLU A 18 8.86 -14.34 8.31
N ILE A 19 8.26 -13.17 8.34
CA ILE A 19 8.62 -12.04 7.50
C ILE A 19 9.22 -10.95 8.37
N THR A 20 10.24 -10.27 7.87
CA THR A 20 10.87 -9.10 8.49
C THR A 20 10.72 -7.90 7.59
N ASP A 21 10.70 -6.73 8.18
CA ASP A 21 10.55 -5.48 7.48
C ASP A 21 11.71 -4.51 7.75
N VAL A 22 11.77 -3.46 6.94
CA VAL A 22 12.73 -2.37 7.09
C VAL A 22 12.21 -1.38 8.13
N ILE A 23 13.04 -1.06 9.11
CA ILE A 23 12.67 -0.14 10.17
C ILE A 23 12.76 1.31 9.65
N ASP A 24 11.88 2.18 10.12
CA ASP A 24 11.81 3.61 9.81
C ASP A 24 11.34 3.92 8.37
N ASP A 25 10.42 3.12 7.81
CA ASP A 25 9.86 3.32 6.47
C ASP A 25 8.35 3.57 6.42
N VAL A 26 7.72 3.82 7.59
CA VAL A 26 6.33 4.30 7.64
C VAL A 26 6.14 5.49 6.70
N SER A 27 5.18 5.39 5.82
CA SER A 27 4.96 6.34 4.75
C SER A 27 3.64 7.10 4.88
N SER A 28 3.64 8.37 4.50
CA SER A 28 2.43 9.12 4.20
C SER A 28 2.16 9.12 2.71
N ILE A 29 0.89 9.03 2.33
CA ILE A 29 0.45 9.10 0.95
C ILE A 29 -0.35 10.39 0.76
N ASP A 30 0.08 11.21 -0.19
CA ASP A 30 -0.71 12.32 -0.69
C ASP A 30 -1.66 11.82 -1.78
N TYR A 31 -2.95 11.73 -1.46
CA TYR A 31 -3.96 11.21 -2.39
C TYR A 31 -4.21 12.07 -3.63
N LEU A 32 -3.78 13.34 -3.62
CA LEU A 32 -3.94 14.23 -4.77
C LEU A 32 -2.82 14.06 -5.78
N THR A 33 -1.60 13.87 -5.28
CA THR A 33 -0.41 13.78 -6.12
C THR A 33 0.10 12.36 -6.29
N GLY A 34 -0.33 11.42 -5.43
CA GLY A 34 0.23 10.08 -5.33
C GLY A 34 1.64 10.06 -4.71
N GLU A 35 2.14 11.21 -4.23
CA GLU A 35 3.48 11.30 -3.65
C GLU A 35 3.53 10.57 -2.32
N THR A 36 4.54 9.72 -2.17
CA THR A 36 4.82 8.99 -0.92
C THR A 36 6.04 9.58 -0.23
N LYS A 37 5.95 9.81 1.07
CA LYS A 37 7.05 10.34 1.90
C LYS A 37 7.22 9.50 3.16
N VAL A 38 8.47 9.18 3.51
CA VAL A 38 8.79 8.60 4.81
C VAL A 38 8.49 9.60 5.92
N VAL A 39 7.81 9.13 6.95
CA VAL A 39 7.39 9.92 8.11
C VAL A 39 8.03 9.35 9.36
N THR A 40 8.86 10.15 10.02
CA THR A 40 9.53 9.77 11.27
C THR A 40 8.88 10.38 12.52
N SER A 41 7.95 11.31 12.33
CA SER A 41 7.19 11.91 13.42
C SER A 41 5.86 12.48 12.92
N HIS A 42 4.82 12.39 13.75
CA HIS A 42 3.51 12.97 13.46
C HIS A 42 2.86 13.47 14.77
N PRO A 43 2.16 14.62 14.77
CA PRO A 43 1.58 15.18 15.99
C PRO A 43 0.46 14.33 16.61
N ASP A 44 -0.24 13.55 15.81
CA ASP A 44 -1.43 12.81 16.23
C ASP A 44 -1.14 11.35 16.63
N ILE A 45 0.00 10.77 16.22
CA ILE A 45 0.37 9.38 16.51
C ILE A 45 1.87 9.23 16.73
N THR A 46 2.26 8.27 17.56
CA THR A 46 3.65 7.81 17.62
C THR A 46 3.90 6.93 16.40
N VAL A 47 4.71 7.38 15.45
CA VAL A 47 4.96 6.72 14.17
C VAL A 47 5.53 5.31 14.37
N ASP A 48 6.42 5.11 15.35
CA ASP A 48 6.97 3.80 15.72
C ASP A 48 5.89 2.75 16.05
N ASN A 49 4.66 3.16 16.39
CA ASN A 49 3.54 2.24 16.63
C ASN A 49 2.97 1.65 15.32
N LEU A 50 3.31 2.24 14.18
CA LEU A 50 2.96 1.74 12.86
C LEU A 50 4.14 1.02 12.19
N ASP A 51 5.37 1.28 12.61
CA ASP A 51 6.61 0.75 12.02
C ASP A 51 6.74 -0.75 12.32
N ILE A 52 6.47 -1.58 11.32
CA ILE A 52 6.47 -3.03 11.43
C ILE A 52 7.93 -3.53 11.49
N ILE A 53 8.26 -4.33 12.48
CA ILE A 53 9.57 -5.00 12.56
C ILE A 53 9.49 -6.37 11.91
N LYS A 54 8.44 -7.13 12.26
CA LYS A 54 8.25 -8.49 11.75
C LYS A 54 6.84 -9.00 11.99
N ALA A 55 6.45 -9.99 11.21
CA ALA A 55 5.32 -10.83 11.50
C ALA A 55 5.68 -12.31 11.40
N THR A 56 5.01 -13.14 12.20
CA THR A 56 5.21 -14.58 12.19
C THR A 56 3.88 -15.31 12.09
N PHE A 57 3.87 -16.38 11.33
CA PHE A 57 2.79 -17.35 11.26
C PHE A 57 3.25 -18.67 11.86
N THR A 58 2.42 -19.28 12.70
CA THR A 58 2.65 -20.63 13.22
C THR A 58 1.37 -21.44 13.15
N GLN A 59 1.51 -22.72 12.79
CA GLN A 59 0.39 -23.65 12.66
C GLN A 59 0.68 -24.96 13.39
N GLN A 60 -0.33 -25.49 14.07
CA GLN A 60 -0.33 -26.83 14.64
C GLN A 60 -1.70 -27.50 14.41
N GLY A 61 -1.79 -28.39 13.45
CA GLY A 61 -3.07 -28.89 12.96
C GLY A 61 -3.90 -27.74 12.36
N THR A 62 -5.13 -27.55 12.82
CA THR A 62 -5.96 -26.40 12.43
C THR A 62 -5.73 -25.16 13.28
N GLN A 63 -5.00 -25.23 14.38
CA GLN A 63 -4.73 -24.06 15.22
C GLN A 63 -3.63 -23.19 14.57
N ALA A 64 -3.93 -21.94 14.34
CA ALA A 64 -3.02 -20.97 13.77
C ALA A 64 -2.84 -19.76 14.69
N THR A 65 -1.64 -19.19 14.66
CA THR A 65 -1.31 -17.95 15.34
C THR A 65 -0.54 -17.04 14.41
N LEU A 66 -0.97 -15.81 14.30
CA LEU A 66 -0.24 -14.70 13.69
C LEU A 66 0.27 -13.78 14.79
N ASN A 67 1.54 -13.39 14.74
CA ASN A 67 2.10 -12.35 15.59
C ASN A 67 2.63 -11.22 14.72
N LEU A 68 2.35 -10.02 15.13
CA LEU A 68 2.91 -8.79 14.59
C LEU A 68 3.72 -8.10 15.68
N GLN A 69 4.94 -7.66 15.37
CA GLN A 69 5.74 -6.81 16.21
C GLN A 69 6.01 -5.49 15.51
N VAL A 70 5.74 -4.38 16.20
CA VAL A 70 6.05 -3.02 15.76
C VAL A 70 7.22 -2.46 16.57
N LYS A 71 7.86 -1.39 16.08
CA LYS A 71 8.98 -0.74 16.76
C LYS A 71 8.58 -0.04 18.06
N GLY A 72 7.37 0.53 18.10
CA GLY A 72 6.78 1.18 19.27
C GLY A 72 5.93 0.23 20.10
N ASN A 73 4.65 0.57 20.26
CA ASN A 73 3.66 -0.27 20.93
C ASN A 73 2.44 -0.44 20.03
N ILE A 74 1.75 -1.58 20.15
CA ILE A 74 0.48 -1.76 19.47
C ILE A 74 -0.49 -0.69 19.95
N GLU A 75 -0.99 0.09 18.99
CA GLU A 75 -1.89 1.21 19.25
C GLU A 75 -3.32 0.70 19.46
N ASN A 76 -3.89 1.03 20.62
CA ASN A 76 -5.28 0.66 20.97
C ASN A 76 -6.25 1.84 20.80
N ARG A 77 -5.94 2.75 19.88
CA ARG A 77 -6.79 3.89 19.58
C ARG A 77 -8.02 3.43 18.80
N GLY A 78 -9.16 3.68 19.36
CA GLY A 78 -10.42 3.29 18.77
C GLY A 78 -10.82 4.13 17.58
N LYS A 79 -11.68 3.58 16.78
CA LYS A 79 -12.42 4.28 15.75
C LYS A 79 -13.28 5.37 16.40
N ILE A 80 -12.94 6.64 16.22
CA ILE A 80 -13.75 7.77 16.67
C ILE A 80 -14.74 8.10 15.56
N ILE A 81 -16.01 7.85 15.81
CA ILE A 81 -17.11 8.23 14.92
C ILE A 81 -17.42 9.71 15.17
N ASP A 82 -17.52 10.50 14.11
CA ASP A 82 -17.99 11.89 14.22
C ASP A 82 -19.40 11.91 14.80
N PRO A 83 -19.61 12.44 16.02
CA PRO A 83 -20.93 12.47 16.64
C PRO A 83 -21.93 13.39 15.93
N TYR A 84 -21.47 14.25 15.02
CA TYR A 84 -22.29 15.14 14.22
C TYR A 84 -22.58 14.61 12.80
N SER A 85 -21.97 13.48 12.42
CA SER A 85 -22.20 12.87 11.12
C SER A 85 -23.49 12.05 11.11
N ILE A 86 -24.29 12.27 10.06
CA ILE A 86 -25.48 11.45 9.78
C ILE A 86 -25.08 10.06 9.24
N ASP A 87 -23.86 9.94 8.69
CA ASP A 87 -23.31 8.68 8.20
C ASP A 87 -22.48 7.98 9.29
N PRO A 88 -22.91 6.80 9.79
CA PRO A 88 -22.16 6.03 10.79
C PRO A 88 -20.80 5.53 10.30
N LEU A 89 -20.47 5.72 9.03
CA LEU A 89 -19.19 5.38 8.43
C LEU A 89 -18.18 6.52 8.48
N ASN A 90 -18.59 7.74 8.82
CA ASN A 90 -17.69 8.85 9.03
C ASN A 90 -16.92 8.68 10.34
N PHE A 91 -15.74 8.13 10.27
CA PHE A 91 -14.80 8.11 11.39
C PHE A 91 -13.77 9.23 11.22
N ILE A 92 -13.36 9.80 12.35
CA ILE A 92 -12.40 10.90 12.38
C ILE A 92 -10.97 10.34 12.52
N GLU A 93 -10.81 9.21 13.20
CA GLU A 93 -9.51 8.66 13.52
C GLU A 93 -9.56 7.15 13.75
N ALA A 94 -8.64 6.39 13.16
CA ALA A 94 -8.50 4.96 13.37
C ALA A 94 -7.06 4.51 13.18
N VAL A 95 -6.64 3.51 13.98
CA VAL A 95 -5.45 2.69 13.72
C VAL A 95 -5.90 1.27 13.47
N GLU A 96 -5.40 0.67 12.40
CA GLU A 96 -5.72 -0.69 12.01
C GLU A 96 -4.43 -1.47 11.69
N TYR A 97 -4.37 -2.72 12.12
CA TYR A 97 -3.37 -3.70 11.74
C TYR A 97 -4.07 -4.79 10.93
N GLY A 98 -3.66 -4.95 9.68
CA GLY A 98 -4.23 -5.90 8.74
C GLY A 98 -3.26 -7.04 8.43
N PHE A 99 -3.79 -8.24 8.18
CA PHE A 99 -3.02 -9.40 7.76
C PHE A 99 -3.73 -10.02 6.56
N GLN A 100 -2.94 -10.39 5.57
CA GLN A 100 -3.38 -11.24 4.47
C GLN A 100 -2.48 -12.48 4.46
N LEU A 101 -3.04 -13.61 4.86
CA LEU A 101 -2.37 -14.90 4.86
C LEU A 101 -2.95 -15.75 3.73
N THR A 102 -2.08 -16.22 2.84
CA THR A 102 -2.42 -17.18 1.78
C THR A 102 -1.90 -18.55 2.17
N THR A 103 -2.77 -19.55 2.09
CA THR A 103 -2.45 -20.95 2.26
C THR A 103 -2.77 -21.73 0.99
N SER A 104 -2.34 -23.00 0.90
CA SER A 104 -2.68 -23.87 -0.22
C SER A 104 -4.19 -24.17 -0.36
N GLY A 105 -4.99 -23.79 0.64
CA GLY A 105 -6.43 -24.01 0.68
C GLY A 105 -7.24 -22.72 0.54
N GLU A 106 -6.93 -21.72 1.35
CA GLU A 106 -7.75 -20.52 1.50
C GLU A 106 -6.88 -19.27 1.72
N ASP A 107 -7.47 -18.10 1.41
CA ASP A 107 -6.94 -16.79 1.78
C ASP A 107 -7.65 -16.29 3.04
N TYR A 108 -6.88 -15.83 4.01
CA TYR A 108 -7.38 -15.28 5.27
C TYR A 108 -7.08 -13.78 5.33
N ILE A 109 -8.12 -12.96 5.38
CA ILE A 109 -8.03 -11.52 5.60
C ILE A 109 -8.41 -11.26 7.06
N ILE A 110 -7.47 -10.72 7.83
CA ILE A 110 -7.66 -10.50 9.27
C ILE A 110 -7.37 -9.03 9.56
N SER A 111 -8.22 -8.38 10.33
CA SER A 111 -8.00 -7.03 10.82
C SER A 111 -8.10 -6.94 12.34
N TYR A 112 -7.35 -6.01 12.92
CA TYR A 112 -7.40 -5.66 14.33
C TYR A 112 -7.36 -4.14 14.50
N SER A 113 -8.28 -3.62 15.28
CA SER A 113 -8.34 -2.21 15.68
C SER A 113 -9.02 -2.08 17.05
N ASN A 114 -8.36 -1.42 17.99
CA ASN A 114 -8.93 -1.10 19.31
C ASN A 114 -9.66 -2.25 20.00
N GLN A 115 -9.00 -3.36 20.27
CA GLN A 115 -9.54 -4.53 20.96
C GLN A 115 -10.75 -5.20 20.25
N THR A 116 -10.90 -4.94 18.97
CA THR A 116 -11.85 -5.60 18.08
C THR A 116 -11.13 -6.08 16.84
N GLY A 117 -11.70 -7.00 16.12
CA GLY A 117 -11.14 -7.47 14.86
C GLY A 117 -12.12 -8.30 14.07
N SER A 118 -11.73 -8.64 12.87
CA SER A 118 -12.48 -9.53 11.98
C SER A 118 -11.53 -10.51 11.28
N LEU A 119 -12.08 -11.66 10.93
CA LEU A 119 -11.46 -12.66 10.08
C LEU A 119 -12.44 -13.00 8.96
N ASP A 120 -11.97 -12.99 7.72
CA ASP A 120 -12.70 -13.43 6.53
C ASP A 120 -11.79 -14.40 5.75
N ASN A 121 -12.28 -15.59 5.45
CA ASN A 121 -11.56 -16.59 4.65
C ASN A 121 -12.30 -16.92 3.34
N GLY A 122 -13.23 -16.05 2.92
CA GLY A 122 -14.04 -16.26 1.72
C GLY A 122 -15.22 -17.23 1.92
N ILE A 123 -15.17 -18.09 2.93
CA ILE A 123 -16.21 -19.06 3.29
C ILE A 123 -17.02 -18.53 4.48
N GLU A 124 -16.33 -18.00 5.47
CA GLU A 124 -16.88 -17.52 6.75
C GLU A 124 -16.30 -16.15 7.09
N GLN A 125 -17.15 -15.26 7.59
CA GLN A 125 -16.74 -14.01 8.21
C GLN A 125 -17.05 -14.06 9.71
N LYS A 126 -16.02 -13.84 10.53
CA LYS A 126 -16.09 -13.90 11.98
C LYS A 126 -15.58 -12.59 12.60
N ASN A 127 -16.32 -12.07 13.58
CA ASN A 127 -15.78 -11.04 14.46
C ASN A 127 -14.88 -11.69 15.52
N LEU A 128 -13.67 -11.16 15.69
CA LEU A 128 -12.74 -11.60 16.71
C LEU A 128 -13.18 -11.07 18.08
N THR A 129 -13.05 -11.92 19.09
CA THR A 129 -13.35 -11.62 20.50
C THR A 129 -12.06 -11.51 21.30
N SER A 130 -12.14 -11.06 22.54
CA SER A 130 -10.97 -10.92 23.42
C SER A 130 -10.21 -12.23 23.69
N SER A 131 -10.77 -13.40 23.35
CA SER A 131 -10.09 -14.68 23.41
C SER A 131 -9.32 -15.02 22.14
N ASP A 132 -9.60 -14.33 21.03
CA ASP A 132 -8.99 -14.59 19.73
C ASP A 132 -7.75 -13.70 19.49
N PHE A 133 -7.39 -12.79 20.41
CA PHE A 133 -6.18 -11.97 20.30
C PHE A 133 -5.59 -11.60 21.66
N SER A 134 -4.32 -11.21 21.65
CA SER A 134 -3.58 -10.69 22.80
C SER A 134 -2.65 -9.55 22.36
N VAL A 135 -2.59 -8.48 23.15
CA VAL A 135 -1.65 -7.36 22.96
C VAL A 135 -0.76 -7.25 24.16
N VAL A 136 0.57 -7.31 23.94
CA VAL A 136 1.59 -7.17 24.99
C VAL A 136 2.69 -6.24 24.50
N GLY A 137 2.62 -4.97 24.90
CA GLY A 137 3.58 -3.95 24.51
C GLY A 137 3.60 -3.73 23.00
N ASP A 138 4.67 -4.12 22.37
CA ASP A 138 4.94 -4.00 20.92
C ASP A 138 4.36 -5.15 20.07
N THR A 139 3.73 -6.14 20.69
CA THR A 139 3.33 -7.36 20.01
C THR A 139 1.82 -7.59 20.09
N LEU A 140 1.21 -7.79 18.92
CA LEU A 140 -0.16 -8.29 18.72
C LEU A 140 -0.09 -9.76 18.32
N SER A 141 -0.82 -10.61 19.02
CA SER A 141 -1.01 -12.03 18.67
C SER A 141 -2.47 -12.29 18.33
N ILE A 142 -2.74 -12.97 17.22
CA ILE A 142 -4.10 -13.36 16.80
C ILE A 142 -4.16 -14.87 16.67
N TYR A 143 -5.18 -15.47 17.28
CA TYR A 143 -5.43 -16.91 17.35
C TYR A 143 -6.67 -17.25 16.55
N PHE A 144 -6.57 -18.19 15.62
CA PHE A 144 -7.70 -18.61 14.80
C PHE A 144 -7.58 -20.06 14.36
N VAL A 145 -8.59 -20.54 13.64
CA VAL A 145 -8.67 -21.92 13.18
C VAL A 145 -8.68 -21.90 11.66
N LEU A 146 -7.77 -22.65 11.04
CA LEU A 146 -7.74 -22.90 9.60
C LEU A 146 -8.90 -23.82 9.19
N VAL A 147 -9.33 -23.73 7.95
CA VAL A 147 -10.40 -24.57 7.40
C VAL A 147 -9.97 -26.04 7.39
N SER A 148 -8.70 -26.33 7.08
CA SER A 148 -8.14 -27.67 7.10
C SER A 148 -6.78 -27.75 7.80
N ALA A 149 -6.48 -28.88 8.42
CA ALA A 149 -5.17 -29.16 9.00
C ALA A 149 -4.10 -29.43 7.94
N ASP A 150 -4.51 -29.73 6.71
CA ASP A 150 -3.63 -30.03 5.59
C ASP A 150 -3.23 -28.76 4.81
N GLU A 151 -3.76 -27.58 5.18
CA GLU A 151 -3.32 -26.31 4.60
C GLU A 151 -1.84 -26.07 4.88
N THR A 152 -1.13 -25.58 3.88
CA THR A 152 0.29 -25.20 3.97
C THR A 152 0.44 -23.71 3.71
N TYR A 153 1.32 -23.06 4.46
CA TYR A 153 1.67 -21.66 4.26
C TYR A 153 2.19 -21.41 2.84
N GLU A 154 1.75 -20.36 2.20
CA GLU A 154 2.22 -19.89 0.90
C GLU A 154 2.76 -18.46 0.98
N ASP A 155 1.99 -17.52 1.58
CA ASP A 155 2.39 -16.12 1.68
C ASP A 155 1.77 -15.43 2.90
N LEU A 156 2.41 -14.35 3.36
CA LEU A 156 1.91 -13.46 4.41
C LEU A 156 2.30 -12.02 4.10
N SER A 157 1.33 -11.14 4.09
CA SER A 157 1.56 -9.70 4.14
C SER A 157 0.84 -9.07 5.33
N VAL A 158 1.43 -8.01 5.88
CA VAL A 158 0.90 -7.29 7.03
C VAL A 158 0.93 -5.81 6.75
N THR A 159 -0.09 -5.10 7.18
CA THR A 159 -0.18 -3.65 7.10
C THR A 159 -0.45 -3.05 8.46
N SER A 160 0.12 -1.90 8.73
CA SER A 160 -0.29 -1.01 9.80
C SER A 160 -0.74 0.31 9.19
N THR A 161 -1.84 0.86 9.66
CA THR A 161 -2.44 2.04 9.04
C THR A 161 -2.98 2.98 10.09
N PHE A 162 -2.67 4.27 9.96
CA PHE A 162 -3.35 5.34 10.69
C PHE A 162 -4.08 6.23 9.70
N ILE A 163 -5.37 6.42 9.91
CA ILE A 163 -6.22 7.30 9.11
C ILE A 163 -6.83 8.35 10.04
N LYS A 164 -6.71 9.61 9.66
CA LYS A 164 -7.42 10.72 10.30
C LYS A 164 -8.06 11.58 9.24
N ALA A 165 -9.38 11.75 9.33
CA ALA A 165 -10.14 12.59 8.41
C ALA A 165 -10.75 13.80 9.14
N ASN A 166 -10.59 14.98 8.55
CA ASN A 166 -11.24 16.21 9.03
C ASN A 166 -12.30 16.63 7.99
N PHE A 167 -13.56 16.34 8.27
CA PHE A 167 -14.68 16.64 7.37
C PHE A 167 -15.18 18.08 7.44
N SER A 168 -14.55 18.97 8.23
CA SER A 168 -14.91 20.38 8.32
C SER A 168 -14.47 21.21 7.12
N SER A 169 -13.60 20.69 6.27
CA SER A 169 -13.18 21.30 5.01
C SER A 169 -13.45 20.35 3.83
N ILE A 170 -14.10 20.88 2.79
CA ILE A 170 -14.34 20.18 1.52
C ILE A 170 -13.01 20.01 0.74
N GLU A 171 -11.93 20.60 1.24
CA GLU A 171 -10.60 20.52 0.66
C GLU A 171 -9.84 19.34 1.26
N SER A 172 -9.14 18.61 0.41
CA SER A 172 -8.39 17.36 0.68
C SER A 172 -7.27 17.50 1.74
N GLU A 173 -7.00 18.68 2.24
CA GLU A 173 -6.00 18.96 3.29
C GLU A 173 -6.33 18.35 4.66
N GLY A 174 -7.51 17.73 4.79
CA GLY A 174 -7.97 17.12 6.05
C GLY A 174 -7.78 15.62 6.17
N LEU A 175 -7.29 14.92 5.13
CA LEU A 175 -7.04 13.47 5.19
C LEU A 175 -5.57 13.19 5.46
N VAL A 176 -5.29 12.63 6.64
CA VAL A 176 -3.97 12.06 6.97
C VAL A 176 -4.06 10.55 6.79
N TYR A 177 -3.11 10.00 6.07
CA TYR A 177 -2.93 8.57 5.90
C TYR A 177 -1.46 8.23 6.07
N LEU A 178 -1.16 7.43 7.10
CA LEU A 178 0.16 6.85 7.33
C LEU A 178 0.02 5.35 7.25
N SER A 179 0.96 4.68 6.62
CA SER A 179 0.96 3.22 6.55
C SER A 179 2.36 2.66 6.45
N ASP A 180 2.47 1.42 6.88
CA ASP A 180 3.59 0.54 6.69
C ASP A 180 3.11 -0.82 6.19
N VAL A 181 3.93 -1.54 5.43
CA VAL A 181 3.58 -2.83 4.79
C VAL A 181 4.76 -3.77 4.84
N ALA A 182 4.57 -4.96 5.40
CA ALA A 182 5.58 -6.01 5.48
C ALA A 182 5.12 -7.31 4.77
N PRO A 183 5.94 -7.92 3.93
CA PRO A 183 7.16 -7.35 3.34
C PRO A 183 6.81 -6.24 2.35
N ASN A 184 7.73 -5.32 2.11
CA ASN A 184 7.53 -4.28 1.12
C ASN A 184 7.29 -4.91 -0.26
N PRO A 185 6.16 -4.60 -0.94
CA PRO A 185 5.93 -5.07 -2.30
C PRO A 185 7.05 -4.62 -3.25
N PRO A 186 7.30 -5.33 -4.37
CA PRO A 186 8.27 -4.90 -5.35
C PRO A 186 8.02 -3.47 -5.84
N LEU A 187 9.10 -2.70 -6.03
CA LEU A 187 9.01 -1.32 -6.53
C LEU A 187 8.33 -1.29 -7.91
N GLU A 188 7.27 -0.48 -8.04
CA GLU A 188 6.46 -0.41 -9.25
C GLU A 188 6.20 1.04 -9.68
N ILE A 189 6.27 1.29 -10.99
CA ILE A 189 5.88 2.56 -11.62
C ILE A 189 4.47 2.37 -12.18
N ILE A 190 3.51 3.26 -11.80
CA ILE A 190 2.18 3.29 -12.42
C ILE A 190 2.29 3.83 -13.83
N GLU A 191 3.02 4.95 -14.00
CA GLU A 191 3.22 5.59 -15.29
C GLU A 191 4.41 6.55 -15.26
N ALA A 192 5.04 6.74 -16.42
CA ALA A 192 5.97 7.83 -16.67
C ALA A 192 5.74 8.35 -18.10
N TYR A 193 5.36 9.62 -18.23
CA TYR A 193 4.94 10.15 -19.52
C TYR A 193 5.33 11.61 -19.74
N ALA A 194 5.35 11.99 -21.02
CA ALA A 194 5.40 13.36 -21.52
C ALA A 194 4.45 13.49 -22.73
N PRO A 195 4.13 14.71 -23.19
CA PRO A 195 3.42 14.88 -24.47
C PRO A 195 4.16 14.18 -25.61
N ASN A 196 3.42 13.56 -26.55
CA ASN A 196 4.03 12.85 -27.69
C ASN A 196 4.73 13.78 -28.69
N ILE A 197 4.40 15.06 -28.67
CA ILE A 197 4.94 16.11 -29.56
C ILE A 197 5.22 17.39 -28.77
N GLY A 198 6.25 18.08 -29.17
CA GLY A 198 6.65 19.40 -28.66
C GLY A 198 7.41 20.21 -29.69
N SER A 199 7.85 21.39 -29.31
CA SER A 199 8.63 22.30 -30.16
C SER A 199 9.99 22.57 -29.55
N VAL A 200 10.96 22.96 -30.42
CA VAL A 200 12.28 23.41 -29.97
C VAL A 200 12.12 24.58 -29.00
N ALA A 201 12.88 24.54 -27.89
CA ALA A 201 12.89 25.51 -26.80
C ALA A 201 11.56 25.63 -26.00
N GLU A 202 10.60 24.76 -26.25
CA GLU A 202 9.40 24.63 -25.40
C GLU A 202 9.72 23.91 -24.10
N ASN A 203 9.21 24.41 -22.98
CA ASN A 203 9.28 23.72 -21.69
C ASN A 203 8.25 22.60 -21.65
N ILE A 204 8.70 21.38 -21.78
CA ILE A 204 7.86 20.19 -21.78
C ILE A 204 7.82 19.60 -20.38
N GLN A 205 6.62 19.35 -19.85
CA GLN A 205 6.41 18.74 -18.55
C GLN A 205 6.52 17.21 -18.70
N PHE A 206 7.35 16.61 -17.86
CA PHE A 206 7.47 15.18 -17.65
C PHE A 206 6.83 14.84 -16.32
N ASN A 207 6.09 13.73 -16.26
CA ASN A 207 5.40 13.30 -15.07
C ASN A 207 5.65 11.81 -14.85
N ALA A 208 5.81 11.43 -13.58
CA ALA A 208 5.86 10.02 -13.17
C ALA A 208 5.05 9.82 -11.92
N THR A 209 4.45 8.65 -11.81
CA THR A 209 3.70 8.20 -10.63
C THR A 209 4.21 6.82 -10.24
N ILE A 210 4.59 6.66 -8.98
CA ILE A 210 5.04 5.40 -8.41
C ILE A 210 3.85 4.78 -7.67
N GLN A 211 3.70 3.47 -7.74
CA GLN A 211 2.68 2.76 -6.97
C GLN A 211 2.94 2.98 -5.47
N PRO A 212 1.98 3.54 -4.72
CA PRO A 212 2.15 3.73 -3.29
C PRO A 212 2.40 2.42 -2.55
N LEU A 213 3.22 2.47 -1.50
CA LEU A 213 3.57 1.33 -0.64
C LEU A 213 4.29 0.19 -1.40
N THR A 214 5.04 0.51 -2.47
CA THR A 214 5.91 -0.46 -3.17
C THR A 214 7.36 -0.05 -3.05
N GLY A 215 8.28 -1.04 -2.99
CA GLY A 215 9.70 -0.80 -2.71
C GLY A 215 9.93 -0.26 -1.29
N GLN A 216 11.14 0.21 -1.04
CA GLN A 216 11.59 0.74 0.25
C GLN A 216 11.86 2.25 0.13
N PRO A 217 10.98 3.15 0.60
CA PRO A 217 11.28 4.57 0.58
C PRO A 217 12.46 4.92 1.54
N PRO A 218 13.17 6.05 1.36
CA PRO A 218 12.93 7.07 0.33
C PRO A 218 13.40 6.65 -1.06
N TYR A 219 12.72 7.21 -2.08
CA TYR A 219 13.08 6.96 -3.46
C TYR A 219 14.02 8.03 -4.01
N THR A 220 14.86 7.63 -4.97
CA THR A 220 15.63 8.54 -5.81
C THR A 220 15.19 8.38 -7.26
N TYR A 221 15.16 9.48 -7.99
CA TYR A 221 14.63 9.55 -9.34
C TYR A 221 15.70 9.93 -10.34
N ARG A 222 15.57 9.43 -11.56
CA ARG A 222 16.41 9.84 -12.69
C ARG A 222 15.59 9.82 -13.97
N TRP A 223 15.48 10.99 -14.58
CA TRP A 223 15.09 11.15 -15.98
C TRP A 223 16.33 11.22 -16.85
N ASP A 224 16.29 10.53 -17.99
CA ASP A 224 17.17 10.73 -19.14
C ASP A 224 16.26 11.14 -20.29
N PHE A 225 16.47 12.32 -20.85
CA PHE A 225 15.59 12.89 -21.89
C PHE A 225 15.99 12.47 -23.32
N GLY A 226 17.07 11.66 -23.46
CA GLY A 226 17.54 11.18 -24.77
C GLY A 226 18.38 12.16 -25.57
N ASP A 227 18.62 13.36 -25.06
CA ASP A 227 19.47 14.40 -25.64
C ASP A 227 20.73 14.70 -24.81
N GLN A 228 21.07 13.83 -23.86
CA GLN A 228 22.08 13.93 -22.80
C GLN A 228 21.62 14.80 -21.60
N GLY A 229 20.45 15.42 -21.66
CA GLY A 229 19.80 16.06 -20.51
C GLY A 229 19.31 15.04 -19.52
N THR A 230 19.42 15.34 -18.22
CA THR A 230 18.94 14.49 -17.12
C THR A 230 18.30 15.34 -16.03
N SER A 231 17.43 14.72 -15.20
CA SER A 231 16.86 15.35 -13.99
C SER A 231 16.72 14.32 -12.88
N SER A 232 16.81 14.77 -11.62
CA SER A 232 16.52 13.97 -10.43
C SER A 232 15.19 14.34 -9.76
N LEU A 233 14.41 15.21 -10.36
CA LEU A 233 13.07 15.55 -9.88
C LEU A 233 12.07 14.49 -10.32
N LEU A 234 11.03 14.23 -9.52
CA LEU A 234 9.96 13.30 -9.89
C LEU A 234 9.20 13.81 -11.13
N ASN A 235 8.86 15.09 -11.15
CA ASN A 235 8.08 15.72 -12.21
C ASN A 235 8.81 16.96 -12.77
N PRO A 236 9.88 16.76 -13.60
CA PRO A 236 10.68 17.86 -14.13
C PRO A 236 10.06 18.50 -15.37
N THR A 237 10.55 19.67 -15.73
CA THR A 237 10.41 20.25 -17.07
C THR A 237 11.73 20.14 -17.83
N HIS A 238 11.67 19.91 -19.13
CA HIS A 238 12.82 19.89 -20.03
C HIS A 238 12.54 20.57 -21.36
N ALA A 239 13.54 21.21 -21.95
CA ALA A 239 13.45 21.89 -23.25
C ALA A 239 14.51 21.37 -24.21
N TYR A 240 14.09 20.81 -25.34
CA TYR A 240 14.99 20.31 -26.38
C TYR A 240 15.51 21.44 -27.24
N THR A 241 16.79 21.39 -27.57
CA THR A 241 17.45 22.43 -28.38
C THR A 241 17.43 22.15 -29.88
N LYS A 242 17.04 20.95 -30.30
CA LYS A 242 16.98 20.52 -31.71
C LYS A 242 15.70 19.73 -31.97
N ALA A 243 15.21 19.84 -33.21
CA ALA A 243 14.15 18.99 -33.70
C ALA A 243 14.65 17.54 -33.86
N GLY A 244 13.79 16.56 -33.58
CA GLY A 244 14.11 15.14 -33.66
C GLY A 244 13.13 14.30 -32.90
N GLU A 245 13.32 13.01 -32.95
CA GLU A 245 12.64 12.04 -32.09
C GLU A 245 13.59 11.65 -30.95
N TYR A 246 13.10 11.73 -29.73
CA TYR A 246 13.86 11.44 -28.53
C TYR A 246 13.18 10.33 -27.75
N THR A 247 13.97 9.38 -27.26
CA THR A 247 13.52 8.39 -26.30
C THR A 247 13.93 8.85 -24.92
N TYR A 248 12.95 9.07 -24.04
CA TYR A 248 13.22 9.36 -22.65
C TYR A 248 13.07 8.10 -21.80
N THR A 249 13.78 8.08 -20.67
CA THR A 249 13.69 7.01 -19.66
C THR A 249 13.51 7.63 -18.29
N PHE A 250 12.53 7.17 -17.56
CA PHE A 250 12.41 7.40 -16.13
C PHE A 250 12.91 6.18 -15.37
N THR A 251 13.70 6.39 -14.34
CA THR A 251 14.17 5.33 -13.42
C THR A 251 13.92 5.80 -12.00
N VAL A 252 13.31 4.94 -11.20
CA VAL A 252 13.20 5.09 -9.75
C VAL A 252 14.07 4.03 -9.08
N ILE A 253 14.71 4.42 -7.98
CA ILE A 253 15.58 3.55 -7.16
C ILE A 253 15.13 3.73 -5.72
N ASP A 254 14.85 2.63 -5.04
CA ASP A 254 14.49 2.64 -3.63
C ASP A 254 15.71 2.59 -2.70
N GLN A 255 15.50 2.69 -1.40
CA GLN A 255 16.56 2.65 -0.39
C GLN A 255 17.30 1.31 -0.37
N GLY A 256 16.63 0.22 -0.68
CA GLY A 256 17.20 -1.14 -0.79
C GLY A 256 18.03 -1.35 -2.04
N GLY A 257 18.01 -0.39 -3.00
CA GLY A 257 18.70 -0.48 -4.29
C GLY A 257 17.90 -1.21 -5.37
N ALA A 258 16.62 -1.55 -5.13
CA ALA A 258 15.74 -2.04 -6.18
C ALA A 258 15.44 -0.90 -7.18
N THR A 259 15.27 -1.26 -8.44
CA THR A 259 15.06 -0.29 -9.53
C THR A 259 13.86 -0.67 -10.39
N ALA A 260 13.06 0.32 -10.76
CA ALA A 260 12.07 0.20 -11.82
C ALA A 260 12.30 1.29 -12.87
N SER A 261 12.01 1.00 -14.14
CA SER A 261 12.22 1.95 -15.23
C SER A 261 11.11 1.87 -16.26
N GLU A 262 10.74 3.03 -16.82
CA GLU A 262 9.78 3.16 -17.90
C GLU A 262 10.34 4.08 -18.98
N THR A 263 10.01 3.79 -20.25
CA THR A 263 10.50 4.53 -21.41
C THR A 263 9.35 5.02 -22.27
N GLY A 264 9.52 6.20 -22.87
CA GLY A 264 8.60 6.73 -23.85
C GLY A 264 9.33 7.50 -24.95
N THR A 265 8.59 8.00 -25.91
CA THR A 265 9.13 8.78 -27.03
C THR A 265 8.42 10.12 -27.16
N ILE A 266 9.15 11.14 -27.62
CA ILE A 266 8.63 12.46 -27.93
C ILE A 266 9.22 12.95 -29.25
N THR A 267 8.39 13.52 -30.11
CA THR A 267 8.81 14.16 -31.37
C THR A 267 8.86 15.68 -31.21
N ILE A 268 10.04 16.26 -31.43
CA ILE A 268 10.26 17.70 -31.32
C ILE A 268 10.32 18.29 -32.74
N SER A 269 9.48 19.28 -33.04
CA SER A 269 9.44 19.99 -34.29
C SER A 269 10.23 21.30 -34.23
N SER A 270 10.80 21.74 -35.38
CA SER A 270 11.51 23.03 -35.50
C SER A 270 10.56 24.22 -35.56
N GLU A 271 9.30 24.02 -35.90
CA GLU A 271 8.27 25.06 -35.93
C GLU A 271 7.51 25.06 -34.63
N GLY A 272 7.33 26.26 -34.05
CA GLY A 272 6.46 26.39 -32.85
C GLY A 272 5.07 25.92 -33.22
N GLY A 273 4.71 24.73 -32.75
CA GLY A 273 3.35 24.23 -32.88
C GLY A 273 2.44 25.21 -32.18
N GLY A 274 1.71 25.98 -32.97
CA GLY A 274 0.69 26.89 -32.45
C GLY A 274 -0.21 26.05 -31.55
N SER A 275 -0.20 26.37 -30.27
CA SER A 275 -1.17 25.78 -29.31
C SER A 275 -2.54 26.18 -29.81
N ASN A 276 -3.14 25.38 -30.68
CA ASN A 276 -4.58 25.37 -30.77
C ASN A 276 -5.06 25.01 -29.39
N GLY A 277 -5.69 25.97 -28.70
CA GLY A 277 -6.42 25.77 -27.49
C GLY A 277 -7.39 24.62 -27.70
N GLY A 278 -6.87 23.40 -27.61
CA GLY A 278 -7.57 22.16 -27.87
C GLY A 278 -8.18 21.68 -26.59
N SER A 279 -9.43 21.34 -26.68
CA SER A 279 -10.11 20.45 -25.74
C SER A 279 -9.14 19.41 -25.19
N LEU A 280 -9.19 19.17 -23.88
CA LEU A 280 -8.56 18.06 -23.20
C LEU A 280 -8.60 16.83 -24.11
N SER A 281 -7.42 16.32 -24.48
CA SER A 281 -7.34 15.15 -25.38
C SER A 281 -8.17 14.04 -24.77
N ASN A 282 -8.83 13.25 -25.63
CA ASN A 282 -9.63 12.11 -25.16
C ASN A 282 -8.82 11.18 -24.23
N GLN A 283 -7.50 11.14 -24.35
CA GLN A 283 -6.60 10.43 -23.44
C GLN A 283 -6.58 11.07 -22.05
N MET A 284 -6.45 12.38 -21.93
CA MET A 284 -6.46 13.07 -20.65
C MET A 284 -7.82 12.95 -19.92
N LEU A 285 -8.92 12.93 -20.68
CA LEU A 285 -10.26 12.60 -20.16
C LEU A 285 -10.37 11.13 -19.74
N LEU A 286 -9.70 10.21 -20.45
CA LEU A 286 -9.61 8.79 -20.07
C LEU A 286 -8.79 8.62 -18.80
N PHE A 287 -7.65 9.31 -18.66
CA PHE A 287 -6.81 9.25 -17.46
C PHE A 287 -7.49 9.82 -16.22
N LEU A 288 -8.16 10.98 -16.36
CA LEU A 288 -9.00 11.53 -15.28
C LEU A 288 -10.15 10.56 -14.92
N ALA A 289 -10.75 9.89 -15.91
CA ALA A 289 -11.79 8.89 -15.66
C ALA A 289 -11.22 7.64 -14.97
N VAL A 290 -10.03 7.16 -15.37
CA VAL A 290 -9.35 6.01 -14.74
C VAL A 290 -8.92 6.36 -13.31
N LEU A 291 -8.36 7.55 -13.09
CA LEU A 291 -7.99 8.03 -11.75
C LEU A 291 -9.21 8.13 -10.84
N ILE A 292 -10.32 8.69 -11.34
CA ILE A 292 -11.60 8.74 -10.60
C ILE A 292 -12.13 7.32 -10.33
N ILE A 293 -12.00 6.39 -11.28
CA ILE A 293 -12.42 5.00 -11.09
C ILE A 293 -11.56 4.30 -10.04
N ILE A 294 -10.25 4.51 -10.03
CA ILE A 294 -9.34 3.94 -9.02
C ILE A 294 -9.67 4.49 -7.62
N ILE A 295 -9.90 5.81 -7.52
CA ILE A 295 -10.33 6.45 -6.26
C ILE A 295 -11.69 5.89 -5.82
N VAL A 296 -12.65 5.77 -6.73
CA VAL A 296 -13.98 5.23 -6.43
C VAL A 296 -13.91 3.75 -6.04
N ILE A 297 -13.07 2.94 -6.72
CA ILE A 297 -12.86 1.53 -6.37
C ILE A 297 -12.17 1.44 -5.00
N GLY A 298 -11.14 2.25 -4.73
CA GLY A 298 -10.48 2.32 -3.42
C GLY A 298 -11.48 2.67 -2.31
N VAL A 299 -12.28 3.71 -2.51
CA VAL A 299 -13.35 4.10 -1.57
C VAL A 299 -14.41 2.99 -1.44
N LEU A 300 -14.80 2.34 -2.55
CA LEU A 300 -15.79 1.25 -2.52
C LEU A 300 -15.24 -0.01 -1.83
N VAL A 301 -13.96 -0.32 -2.00
CA VAL A 301 -13.29 -1.42 -1.27
C VAL A 301 -13.23 -1.10 0.21
N ILE A 302 -12.82 0.12 0.58
CA ILE A 302 -12.84 0.58 1.98
C ILE A 302 -14.27 0.54 2.55
N VAL A 303 -15.27 1.07 1.82
CA VAL A 303 -16.69 1.02 2.21
C VAL A 303 -17.22 -0.42 2.27
N TRP A 304 -16.77 -1.31 1.39
CA TRP A 304 -17.14 -2.72 1.41
C TRP A 304 -16.54 -3.46 2.60
N ILE A 305 -15.25 -3.20 2.91
CA ILE A 305 -14.58 -3.69 4.12
C ILE A 305 -15.30 -3.21 5.39
N ILE A 306 -15.76 -1.94 5.41
CA ILE A 306 -16.44 -1.32 6.55
C ILE A 306 -17.90 -1.79 6.69
N ARG A 307 -18.58 -2.19 5.59
CA ARG A 307 -19.97 -2.65 5.59
C ARG A 307 -20.14 -4.15 5.82
N ARG A 308 -19.07 -4.92 5.75
CA ARG A 308 -19.03 -6.32 6.14
C ARG A 308 -18.46 -6.48 7.54
#